data_e69d88baeb6cf942bdd1512ead67d531
#
_entry.id   e69d88baeb6cf942bdd1512ead67d531
#
_cell.length_a   1.000
_cell.length_b   1.000
_cell.length_c   1.000
_cell.angle_alpha   90.00
_cell.angle_beta   90.00
_cell.angle_gamma   90.00
#
_symmetry.space_group_name_H-M   'P 1'
#
loop_
_entity.id
_entity.type
_entity.pdbx_description
1 polymer ?
#
loop_
_entity_poly.entity_id
_entity_poly.type
_entity_poly.pdbx_seq_one_letter_code
_entity_poly.pdbx_strand_id
1 'polypeptide(L)'
;MRGFPALPFLTPSGDNTMSQAAGAAPFDRVLKGGRVLDERHGLDETLDVGIKAGRISAVSPALPTEGAQVENLAGALVVPGLIDIHTHVYHKATSLSVDPGLIARRSATTTLVDAGSAGAGNYDGFRDYVMAHSPYRIFAFLNVSFPGIFGFEKGVSIGEATLREMLPVDRCVAKIEENRDRIVGVKVRIGGPVTGDLGLGALELALEAAEAVQLPLMAHIGTAPPSYAEVVSMLRPGDILTHCFRPEPNSALAPNGDLLPEVRAARERGVLFDIAHGMGAFGYHSTEQALERGFPPDLISSDVHVIAIEGPGYDLLHTMSKLLNCGLPLPDVIGMSSNRPALAINRPEFGQLGVGAPADITVLKLEASDFLFRDVAGETRQGTHLLQPLAVYLAGKPMELGRRPFEEPHLLRNAGT
;
A
#
# COMPACT_ATOMS: atom_id res chain seq x y z
N MET A 1 -8.64 -23.36 -1.46
CA MET A 1 -9.15 -22.78 -2.71
C MET A 1 -10.66 -22.97 -2.77
N ARG A 2 -11.42 -21.94 -2.48
CA ARG A 2 -12.85 -21.91 -2.75
C ARG A 2 -13.09 -20.78 -3.72
N GLY A 3 -13.44 -21.13 -4.98
CA GLY A 3 -13.68 -20.20 -6.06
C GLY A 3 -14.97 -19.42 -5.86
N PHE A 4 -14.93 -18.14 -6.19
CA PHE A 4 -16.11 -17.30 -6.32
C PHE A 4 -16.87 -17.67 -7.60
N PRO A 5 -18.20 -17.65 -7.63
CA PRO A 5 -18.98 -17.99 -8.80
C PRO A 5 -18.86 -16.91 -9.89
N ALA A 6 -18.60 -17.35 -11.12
CA ALA A 6 -18.57 -16.50 -12.31
C ALA A 6 -19.99 -16.06 -12.68
N LEU A 7 -20.16 -14.76 -12.98
CA LEU A 7 -21.36 -14.20 -13.57
C LEU A 7 -21.33 -14.40 -15.10
N PRO A 8 -22.48 -14.65 -15.77
CA PRO A 8 -22.53 -14.99 -17.19
C PRO A 8 -22.31 -13.77 -18.10
N PHE A 9 -21.55 -13.97 -19.17
CA PHE A 9 -21.35 -13.02 -20.25
C PHE A 9 -22.64 -12.88 -21.08
N LEU A 10 -23.09 -11.63 -21.24
CA LEU A 10 -24.09 -11.25 -22.23
C LEU A 10 -23.36 -10.77 -23.49
N THR A 11 -23.54 -11.48 -24.60
CA THR A 11 -23.13 -11.04 -25.94
C THR A 11 -24.17 -10.06 -26.50
N PRO A 12 -23.77 -8.92 -27.03
CA PRO A 12 -24.68 -8.10 -27.83
C PRO A 12 -24.52 -8.45 -29.31
N SER A 13 -25.56 -9.02 -29.90
CA SER A 13 -25.78 -9.03 -31.35
C SER A 13 -26.59 -7.80 -31.74
N GLY A 14 -26.09 -7.05 -32.70
CA GLY A 14 -26.88 -5.95 -33.26
C GLY A 14 -26.04 -5.07 -34.19
N ASP A 15 -26.04 -5.39 -35.49
CA ASP A 15 -25.63 -4.47 -36.57
C ASP A 15 -26.47 -3.18 -36.46
N ASN A 16 -25.78 -2.06 -36.34
CA ASN A 16 -26.39 -0.76 -36.61
C ASN A 16 -25.36 0.15 -37.29
N THR A 17 -25.44 0.15 -38.62
CA THR A 17 -24.81 1.17 -39.47
C THR A 17 -25.44 2.53 -39.18
N MET A 18 -24.77 3.36 -38.41
CA MET A 18 -25.10 4.77 -38.26
C MET A 18 -23.97 5.65 -38.81
N SER A 19 -24.41 6.57 -39.62
CA SER A 19 -23.75 7.74 -40.24
C SER A 19 -22.55 8.27 -39.45
N GLN A 20 -21.38 8.35 -40.13
CA GLN A 20 -20.17 9.03 -39.65
C GLN A 20 -20.42 10.56 -39.59
N ALA A 21 -20.78 11.03 -38.41
CA ALA A 21 -20.43 12.39 -38.01
C ALA A 21 -18.90 12.40 -37.79
N ALA A 22 -18.17 13.47 -38.18
CA ALA A 22 -16.73 13.62 -37.95
C ALA A 22 -16.43 13.35 -36.46
N GLY A 23 -15.98 12.12 -36.19
CA GLY A 23 -16.07 11.53 -34.86
C GLY A 23 -14.95 12.07 -33.97
N ALA A 24 -15.30 12.43 -32.75
CA ALA A 24 -14.35 12.62 -31.68
C ALA A 24 -13.39 11.42 -31.61
N ALA A 25 -12.09 11.68 -31.44
CA ALA A 25 -11.08 10.64 -31.31
C ALA A 25 -11.54 9.57 -30.32
N PRO A 26 -11.37 8.26 -30.61
CA PRO A 26 -11.85 7.19 -29.76
C PRO A 26 -11.21 7.22 -28.36
N PHE A 27 -9.97 7.75 -28.29
CA PHE A 27 -9.21 7.91 -27.05
C PHE A 27 -8.62 9.31 -26.96
N ASP A 28 -8.44 9.79 -25.73
CA ASP A 28 -7.68 11.01 -25.44
C ASP A 28 -6.18 10.68 -25.43
N ARG A 29 -5.84 9.46 -24.98
CA ARG A 29 -4.49 8.92 -24.87
C ARG A 29 -4.46 7.43 -25.17
N VAL A 30 -3.39 6.95 -25.79
CA VAL A 30 -3.07 5.53 -25.96
C VAL A 30 -1.66 5.27 -25.43
N LEU A 31 -1.56 4.40 -24.41
CA LEU A 31 -0.31 3.86 -23.92
C LEU A 31 -0.03 2.58 -24.73
N LYS A 32 1.01 2.60 -25.57
CA LYS A 32 1.17 1.61 -26.63
C LYS A 32 2.29 0.61 -26.34
N GLY A 33 1.97 -0.70 -26.45
CA GLY A 33 2.95 -1.77 -26.55
C GLY A 33 3.72 -2.06 -25.27
N GLY A 34 3.20 -1.67 -24.11
CA GLY A 34 3.76 -2.04 -22.80
C GLY A 34 3.33 -3.44 -22.39
N ARG A 35 4.13 -4.11 -21.53
CA ARG A 35 3.69 -5.33 -20.84
C ARG A 35 2.71 -4.94 -19.74
N VAL A 36 1.43 -5.23 -19.97
CA VAL A 36 0.35 -4.95 -19.02
C VAL A 36 0.29 -6.07 -17.99
N LEU A 37 0.46 -5.73 -16.71
CA LEU A 37 0.28 -6.64 -15.58
C LEU A 37 -0.90 -6.17 -14.74
N ASP A 38 -1.97 -6.95 -14.71
CA ASP A 38 -3.14 -6.70 -13.85
C ASP A 38 -3.66 -8.02 -13.29
N GLU A 39 -3.37 -8.28 -12.01
CA GLU A 39 -3.77 -9.51 -11.32
C GLU A 39 -5.29 -9.71 -11.34
N ARG A 40 -6.06 -8.63 -11.18
CA ARG A 40 -7.51 -8.69 -11.10
C ARG A 40 -8.17 -9.18 -12.39
N HIS A 41 -7.57 -8.86 -13.53
CA HIS A 41 -8.06 -9.25 -14.84
C HIS A 41 -7.24 -10.40 -15.47
N GLY A 42 -6.26 -10.94 -14.74
CA GLY A 42 -5.40 -12.03 -15.22
C GLY A 42 -4.53 -11.61 -16.41
N LEU A 43 -4.17 -10.33 -16.53
CA LEU A 43 -3.37 -9.81 -17.64
C LEU A 43 -1.87 -9.90 -17.31
N ASP A 44 -1.11 -10.48 -18.23
CA ASP A 44 0.35 -10.45 -18.29
C ASP A 44 0.78 -10.56 -19.76
N GLU A 45 0.48 -9.52 -20.54
CA GLU A 45 0.64 -9.53 -22.00
C GLU A 45 1.08 -8.15 -22.51
N THR A 46 1.64 -8.12 -23.72
CA THR A 46 1.94 -6.85 -24.43
C THR A 46 0.66 -6.31 -25.04
N LEU A 47 0.13 -5.21 -24.49
CA LEU A 47 -1.14 -4.62 -24.87
C LEU A 47 -1.03 -3.09 -24.97
N ASP A 48 -2.00 -2.49 -25.65
CA ASP A 48 -2.28 -1.06 -25.64
C ASP A 48 -3.36 -0.75 -24.59
N VAL A 49 -3.23 0.38 -23.91
CA VAL A 49 -4.25 0.89 -22.98
C VAL A 49 -4.78 2.20 -23.50
N GLY A 50 -6.07 2.23 -23.85
CA GLY A 50 -6.80 3.41 -24.33
C GLY A 50 -7.49 4.13 -23.19
N ILE A 51 -7.26 5.44 -23.06
CA ILE A 51 -7.81 6.31 -22.02
C ILE A 51 -8.76 7.32 -22.66
N LYS A 52 -9.97 7.45 -22.09
CA LYS A 52 -10.98 8.44 -22.47
C LYS A 52 -11.62 9.06 -21.24
N ALA A 53 -11.67 10.39 -21.20
CA ALA A 53 -12.29 11.15 -20.11
C ALA A 53 -11.82 10.70 -18.70
N GLY A 54 -10.52 10.40 -18.56
CA GLY A 54 -9.90 10.00 -17.30
C GLY A 54 -10.18 8.55 -16.87
N ARG A 55 -10.74 7.73 -17.75
CA ARG A 55 -11.07 6.32 -17.49
C ARG A 55 -10.38 5.41 -18.50
N ILE A 56 -10.13 4.16 -18.08
CA ILE A 56 -9.74 3.09 -19.00
C ILE A 56 -10.93 2.84 -19.94
N SER A 57 -10.71 2.99 -21.24
CA SER A 57 -11.75 2.80 -22.25
C SER A 57 -11.56 1.52 -23.04
N ALA A 58 -10.33 1.06 -23.21
CA ALA A 58 -10.01 -0.22 -23.83
C ALA A 58 -8.63 -0.73 -23.39
N VAL A 59 -8.47 -2.06 -23.35
CA VAL A 59 -7.18 -2.75 -23.23
C VAL A 59 -7.15 -3.82 -24.30
N SER A 60 -6.21 -3.76 -25.26
CA SER A 60 -6.22 -4.63 -26.45
C SER A 60 -4.83 -4.70 -27.08
N PRO A 61 -4.48 -5.75 -27.84
CA PRO A 61 -3.19 -5.87 -28.55
C PRO A 61 -2.89 -4.73 -29.54
N ALA A 62 -3.93 -4.09 -30.08
CA ALA A 62 -3.78 -2.95 -30.98
C ALA A 62 -5.00 -2.03 -30.87
N LEU A 63 -4.77 -0.76 -30.60
CA LEU A 63 -5.80 0.27 -30.55
C LEU A 63 -5.60 1.33 -31.63
N PRO A 64 -6.70 1.91 -32.19
CA PRO A 64 -6.60 3.04 -33.09
C PRO A 64 -6.00 4.25 -32.35
N THR A 65 -5.15 5.00 -33.04
CA THR A 65 -4.40 6.12 -32.45
C THR A 65 -4.77 7.49 -33.04
N GLU A 66 -5.69 7.52 -33.99
CA GLU A 66 -6.10 8.75 -34.70
C GLU A 66 -6.71 9.74 -33.70
N GLY A 67 -6.08 10.92 -33.62
CA GLY A 67 -6.51 12.01 -32.75
C GLY A 67 -6.17 11.84 -31.26
N ALA A 68 -5.52 10.74 -30.87
CA ALA A 68 -5.06 10.50 -29.51
C ALA A 68 -3.62 10.96 -29.28
N GLN A 69 -3.29 11.31 -28.05
CA GLN A 69 -1.89 11.38 -27.60
C GLN A 69 -1.35 9.95 -27.46
N VAL A 70 -0.26 9.63 -28.16
CA VAL A 70 0.32 8.27 -28.17
C VAL A 70 1.65 8.28 -27.43
N GLU A 71 1.78 7.36 -26.48
CA GLU A 71 3.04 7.11 -25.77
C GLU A 71 3.51 5.68 -26.04
N ASN A 72 4.69 5.53 -26.61
CA ASN A 72 5.29 4.23 -26.85
C ASN A 72 5.96 3.73 -25.57
N LEU A 73 5.44 2.64 -25.04
CA LEU A 73 5.90 2.01 -23.80
C LEU A 73 6.50 0.62 -24.02
N ALA A 74 6.98 0.33 -25.23
CA ALA A 74 7.65 -0.93 -25.54
C ALA A 74 8.80 -1.20 -24.56
N GLY A 75 8.78 -2.37 -23.93
CA GLY A 75 9.76 -2.76 -22.92
C GLY A 75 9.48 -2.25 -21.48
N ALA A 76 8.45 -1.43 -21.30
CA ALA A 76 8.00 -1.01 -19.98
C ALA A 76 6.90 -1.92 -19.45
N LEU A 77 6.75 -1.93 -18.11
CA LEU A 77 5.60 -2.52 -17.41
C LEU A 77 4.52 -1.45 -17.27
N VAL A 78 3.30 -1.78 -17.65
CA VAL A 78 2.11 -0.94 -17.44
C VAL A 78 1.25 -1.65 -16.41
N VAL A 79 1.15 -1.06 -15.23
CA VAL A 79 0.46 -1.68 -14.08
C VAL A 79 -0.66 -0.76 -13.57
N PRO A 80 -1.66 -1.28 -12.85
CA PRO A 80 -2.61 -0.43 -12.15
C PRO A 80 -1.89 0.60 -11.28
N GLY A 81 -2.53 1.74 -11.07
CA GLY A 81 -1.99 2.75 -10.16
C GLY A 81 -1.67 2.15 -8.80
N LEU A 82 -0.42 2.29 -8.35
CA LEU A 82 0.04 1.73 -7.09
C LEU A 82 -0.66 2.39 -5.90
N ILE A 83 -0.92 1.59 -4.88
CA ILE A 83 -1.55 1.98 -3.62
C ILE A 83 -0.60 1.66 -2.48
N ASP A 84 -0.08 2.67 -1.81
CA ASP A 84 0.68 2.49 -0.58
C ASP A 84 -0.29 2.56 0.61
N ILE A 85 -0.64 1.38 1.12
CA ILE A 85 -1.69 1.24 2.15
C ILE A 85 -1.21 1.63 3.55
N HIS A 86 0.10 1.89 3.73
CA HIS A 86 0.66 2.29 5.01
C HIS A 86 1.69 3.41 4.82
N THR A 87 1.24 4.64 5.06
CA THR A 87 2.06 5.85 5.00
C THR A 87 1.75 6.77 6.18
N HIS A 88 2.62 7.76 6.43
CA HIS A 88 2.35 8.83 7.39
C HIS A 88 2.49 10.17 6.70
N VAL A 89 1.34 10.74 6.30
CA VAL A 89 1.28 11.91 5.40
C VAL A 89 0.47 13.10 5.94
N TYR A 90 0.16 13.14 7.24
CA TYR A 90 -0.39 14.32 7.89
C TYR A 90 0.70 15.38 8.08
N HIS A 91 1.24 15.84 6.95
CA HIS A 91 2.42 16.69 6.84
C HIS A 91 2.32 17.97 7.69
N LYS A 92 3.37 18.27 8.43
CA LYS A 92 3.53 19.42 9.34
C LYS A 92 2.59 19.47 10.55
N ALA A 93 1.63 18.58 10.66
CA ALA A 93 0.77 18.51 11.84
C ALA A 93 1.23 17.46 12.84
N THR A 94 1.96 16.44 12.38
CA THR A 94 2.64 15.48 13.25
C THR A 94 4.14 15.46 12.91
N SER A 95 4.99 15.22 13.91
CA SER A 95 6.44 15.14 13.73
C SER A 95 6.86 13.94 12.86
N LEU A 96 6.03 12.91 12.81
CA LEU A 96 6.26 11.69 12.05
C LEU A 96 6.09 11.89 10.54
N SER A 97 5.15 12.72 10.13
CA SER A 97 4.61 12.71 8.76
C SER A 97 5.45 13.48 7.75
N VAL A 98 5.41 13.02 6.51
CA VAL A 98 6.09 13.57 5.33
C VAL A 98 5.11 14.17 4.33
N ASP A 99 5.62 14.92 3.35
CA ASP A 99 4.82 15.49 2.27
C ASP A 99 4.26 14.38 1.36
N PRO A 100 2.93 14.25 1.21
CA PRO A 100 2.32 13.23 0.36
C PRO A 100 2.75 13.33 -1.10
N GLY A 101 2.93 14.55 -1.61
CA GLY A 101 3.38 14.77 -2.99
C GLY A 101 4.81 14.31 -3.22
N LEU A 102 5.70 14.48 -2.24
CA LEU A 102 7.07 13.98 -2.34
C LEU A 102 7.10 12.46 -2.48
N ILE A 103 6.33 11.75 -1.66
CA ILE A 103 6.29 10.28 -1.66
C ILE A 103 5.64 9.73 -2.92
N ALA A 104 4.48 10.27 -3.30
CA ALA A 104 3.77 9.83 -4.48
C ALA A 104 4.62 10.00 -5.76
N ARG A 105 5.35 11.12 -5.87
CA ARG A 105 6.25 11.35 -7.01
C ARG A 105 7.46 10.40 -7.03
N ARG A 106 8.04 10.07 -5.86
CA ARG A 106 9.18 9.14 -5.78
C ARG A 106 8.82 7.72 -6.22
N SER A 107 7.67 7.24 -5.82
CA SER A 107 7.24 5.86 -6.03
C SER A 107 6.23 5.67 -7.16
N ALA A 108 5.89 6.74 -7.90
CA ALA A 108 4.82 6.71 -8.91
C ALA A 108 3.49 6.13 -8.36
N THR A 109 3.20 6.41 -7.09
CA THR A 109 2.01 5.95 -6.39
C THR A 109 0.85 6.88 -6.66
N THR A 110 -0.33 6.34 -6.97
CA THR A 110 -1.54 7.12 -7.26
C THR A 110 -2.42 7.34 -6.04
N THR A 111 -2.31 6.44 -5.07
CA THR A 111 -3.13 6.45 -3.85
C THR A 111 -2.25 6.18 -2.62
N LEU A 112 -2.36 7.05 -1.64
CA LEU A 112 -1.70 6.92 -0.33
C LEU A 112 -2.77 6.67 0.73
N VAL A 113 -2.50 5.79 1.68
CA VAL A 113 -3.36 5.60 2.84
C VAL A 113 -2.57 5.95 4.10
N ASP A 114 -3.01 6.98 4.80
CA ASP A 114 -2.41 7.36 6.08
C ASP A 114 -2.79 6.34 7.16
N ALA A 115 -1.80 5.81 7.84
CA ALA A 115 -1.98 4.74 8.82
C ALA A 115 -2.06 5.29 10.26
N GLY A 116 -2.98 6.23 10.47
CA GLY A 116 -3.33 6.69 11.80
C GLY A 116 -2.46 7.82 12.34
N SER A 117 -1.88 8.64 11.47
CA SER A 117 -1.25 9.90 11.92
C SER A 117 -2.28 10.82 12.58
N ALA A 118 -3.53 10.78 12.14
CA ALA A 118 -4.65 11.50 12.75
C ALA A 118 -5.54 10.58 13.61
N GLY A 119 -6.08 11.13 14.68
CA GLY A 119 -7.22 10.61 15.44
C GLY A 119 -8.42 11.55 15.34
N ALA A 120 -9.51 11.21 16.06
CA ALA A 120 -10.74 11.98 15.98
C ALA A 120 -10.60 13.47 16.35
N GLY A 121 -9.62 13.80 17.18
CA GLY A 121 -9.38 15.16 17.66
C GLY A 121 -8.74 16.12 16.66
N ASN A 122 -8.08 15.60 15.64
CA ASN A 122 -7.33 16.41 14.68
C ASN A 122 -7.56 16.01 13.19
N TYR A 123 -8.43 15.06 12.93
CA TYR A 123 -8.71 14.57 11.57
C TYR A 123 -9.20 15.68 10.62
N ASP A 124 -10.04 16.60 11.10
CA ASP A 124 -10.56 17.69 10.26
C ASP A 124 -9.41 18.54 9.68
N GLY A 125 -8.37 18.80 10.46
CA GLY A 125 -7.17 19.46 9.97
C GLY A 125 -6.44 18.65 8.89
N PHE A 126 -6.39 17.34 9.02
CA PHE A 126 -5.82 16.46 7.99
C PHE A 126 -6.63 16.51 6.70
N ARG A 127 -7.96 16.38 6.80
CA ARG A 127 -8.88 16.46 5.66
C ARG A 127 -8.76 17.81 4.94
N ASP A 128 -8.86 18.91 5.67
CA ASP A 128 -9.05 20.24 5.11
C ASP A 128 -7.75 20.88 4.64
N TYR A 129 -6.61 20.61 5.30
CA TYR A 129 -5.33 21.26 4.97
C TYR A 129 -4.33 20.37 4.23
N VAL A 130 -4.50 19.04 4.25
CA VAL A 130 -3.59 18.13 3.53
C VAL A 130 -4.32 17.40 2.42
N MET A 131 -5.37 16.63 2.74
CA MET A 131 -6.08 15.84 1.72
C MET A 131 -6.71 16.70 0.64
N ALA A 132 -7.38 17.80 1.03
CA ALA A 132 -8.07 18.70 0.09
C ALA A 132 -7.11 19.45 -0.85
N HIS A 133 -5.84 19.60 -0.48
CA HIS A 133 -4.83 20.30 -1.26
C HIS A 133 -3.86 19.37 -2.00
N SER A 134 -3.95 18.06 -1.77
CA SER A 134 -3.12 17.07 -2.45
C SER A 134 -3.69 16.77 -3.85
N PRO A 135 -2.87 16.77 -4.91
CA PRO A 135 -3.31 16.28 -6.22
C PRO A 135 -3.45 14.75 -6.25
N TYR A 136 -2.88 14.04 -5.26
CA TYR A 136 -2.95 12.59 -5.13
C TYR A 136 -4.14 12.18 -4.28
N ARG A 137 -4.62 10.95 -4.50
CA ARG A 137 -5.68 10.39 -3.67
C ARG A 137 -5.13 10.00 -2.32
N ILE A 138 -5.78 10.47 -1.24
CA ILE A 138 -5.42 10.14 0.13
C ILE A 138 -6.65 9.60 0.84
N PHE A 139 -6.50 8.40 1.43
CA PHE A 139 -7.40 7.81 2.41
C PHE A 139 -6.71 7.75 3.77
N ALA A 140 -7.46 7.39 4.82
CA ALA A 140 -6.90 7.21 6.15
C ALA A 140 -7.53 6.03 6.89
N PHE A 141 -6.69 5.28 7.61
CA PHE A 141 -7.12 4.58 8.82
C PHE A 141 -7.12 5.60 9.95
N LEU A 142 -8.26 5.78 10.61
CA LEU A 142 -8.32 6.71 11.75
C LEU A 142 -7.77 6.04 13.00
N ASN A 143 -6.81 6.67 13.66
CA ASN A 143 -6.30 6.14 14.92
C ASN A 143 -7.40 6.17 15.98
N VAL A 144 -7.58 5.08 16.73
CA VAL A 144 -8.49 5.03 17.88
C VAL A 144 -8.07 6.01 18.96
N SER A 145 -6.77 6.32 19.06
CA SER A 145 -6.26 7.40 19.91
C SER A 145 -6.72 8.77 19.39
N PHE A 146 -7.30 9.56 20.28
CA PHE A 146 -7.90 10.85 19.96
C PHE A 146 -6.95 11.84 19.26
N PRO A 147 -5.66 11.95 19.64
CA PRO A 147 -4.69 12.80 18.94
C PRO A 147 -4.00 12.12 17.75
N GLY A 148 -4.20 10.81 17.51
CA GLY A 148 -3.39 10.06 16.56
C GLY A 148 -1.94 9.87 17.01
N ILE A 149 -1.02 9.58 16.08
CA ILE A 149 0.41 9.45 16.36
C ILE A 149 1.03 10.85 16.38
N PHE A 150 1.07 11.51 17.53
CA PHE A 150 1.44 12.92 17.67
C PHE A 150 2.88 13.14 18.13
N GLY A 151 3.49 12.21 18.84
CA GLY A 151 4.80 12.37 19.45
C GLY A 151 5.77 11.26 19.07
N PHE A 152 6.12 11.16 17.78
CA PHE A 152 7.07 10.16 17.29
C PHE A 152 8.04 10.78 16.28
N GLU A 153 9.31 10.89 16.71
CA GLU A 153 10.43 11.31 15.85
C GLU A 153 11.75 10.74 16.39
N LYS A 154 12.88 11.09 15.77
CA LYS A 154 14.19 10.62 16.26
C LYS A 154 14.44 11.10 17.68
N GLY A 155 14.53 10.16 18.62
CA GLY A 155 14.77 10.46 20.04
C GLY A 155 13.52 10.83 20.83
N VAL A 156 12.35 10.86 20.21
CA VAL A 156 11.06 11.09 20.88
C VAL A 156 10.10 9.96 20.53
N SER A 157 9.57 9.28 21.54
CA SER A 157 8.54 8.26 21.37
C SER A 157 7.57 8.35 22.55
N ILE A 158 6.42 8.98 22.31
CA ILE A 158 5.33 9.10 23.29
C ILE A 158 4.23 8.16 22.86
N GLY A 159 3.86 7.22 23.75
CA GLY A 159 2.79 6.26 23.49
C GLY A 159 1.43 6.95 23.47
N GLU A 160 0.74 6.88 22.34
CA GLU A 160 -0.59 7.47 22.16
C GLU A 160 -1.72 6.60 22.69
N ALA A 161 -1.43 5.38 23.14
CA ALA A 161 -2.42 4.41 23.62
C ALA A 161 -2.16 3.94 25.07
N THR A 162 -1.49 4.75 25.87
CA THR A 162 -1.12 4.42 27.27
C THR A 162 -2.25 4.64 28.28
N LEU A 163 -3.21 5.51 27.94
CA LEU A 163 -4.33 5.85 28.82
C LEU A 163 -5.66 5.56 28.11
N ARG A 164 -6.58 4.88 28.81
CA ARG A 164 -7.91 4.55 28.26
C ARG A 164 -8.69 5.80 27.83
N GLU A 165 -8.52 6.89 28.54
CA GLU A 165 -9.19 8.17 28.28
C GLU A 165 -8.74 8.81 26.95
N MET A 166 -7.57 8.41 26.43
CA MET A 166 -7.09 8.84 25.11
C MET A 166 -7.71 8.03 23.98
N LEU A 167 -8.48 6.98 24.26
CA LEU A 167 -9.07 6.06 23.29
C LEU A 167 -10.61 6.12 23.31
N PRO A 168 -11.23 7.30 23.06
CA PRO A 168 -12.68 7.46 23.10
C PRO A 168 -13.33 6.81 21.87
N VAL A 169 -13.81 5.58 22.01
CA VAL A 169 -14.43 4.78 20.93
C VAL A 169 -15.57 5.54 20.26
N ASP A 170 -16.44 6.15 21.02
CA ASP A 170 -17.58 6.95 20.53
C ASP A 170 -17.15 8.09 19.61
N ARG A 171 -16.05 8.77 19.93
CA ARG A 171 -15.49 9.87 19.11
C ARG A 171 -14.86 9.34 17.81
N CYS A 172 -14.17 8.20 17.91
CA CYS A 172 -13.60 7.53 16.74
C CYS A 172 -14.71 7.11 15.77
N VAL A 173 -15.74 6.43 16.27
CA VAL A 173 -16.92 6.00 15.49
C VAL A 173 -17.62 7.21 14.84
N ALA A 174 -17.94 8.25 15.60
CA ALA A 174 -18.61 9.45 15.07
C ALA A 174 -17.80 10.10 13.95
N LYS A 175 -16.46 10.24 14.12
CA LYS A 175 -15.61 10.85 13.11
C LYS A 175 -15.50 10.01 11.83
N ILE A 176 -15.52 8.68 11.93
CA ILE A 176 -15.56 7.77 10.78
C ILE A 176 -16.89 7.92 10.05
N GLU A 177 -18.02 7.93 10.76
CA GLU A 177 -19.36 8.07 10.15
C GLU A 177 -19.50 9.38 9.37
N GLU A 178 -18.94 10.47 9.88
CA GLU A 178 -18.92 11.77 9.20
C GLU A 178 -18.06 11.79 7.91
N ASN A 179 -17.10 10.85 7.75
CA ASN A 179 -16.06 10.90 6.72
C ASN A 179 -15.82 9.54 6.02
N ARG A 180 -16.89 8.76 5.79
CA ARG A 180 -16.81 7.41 5.17
C ARG A 180 -16.24 7.41 3.74
N ASP A 181 -16.24 8.53 3.07
CA ASP A 181 -15.64 8.69 1.75
C ASP A 181 -14.11 8.71 1.80
N ARG A 182 -13.50 9.04 2.93
CA ARG A 182 -12.06 9.19 3.12
C ARG A 182 -11.47 8.27 4.18
N ILE A 183 -12.22 7.92 5.23
CA ILE A 183 -11.75 6.99 6.26
C ILE A 183 -12.13 5.58 5.85
N VAL A 184 -11.13 4.70 5.77
CA VAL A 184 -11.27 3.33 5.25
C VAL A 184 -11.10 2.25 6.32
N GLY A 185 -10.82 2.64 7.57
CA GLY A 185 -10.66 1.71 8.69
C GLY A 185 -10.20 2.40 9.96
N VAL A 186 -9.98 1.59 10.98
CA VAL A 186 -9.44 2.01 12.28
C VAL A 186 -7.97 1.61 12.38
N LYS A 187 -7.14 2.44 12.99
CA LYS A 187 -5.74 2.14 13.31
C LYS A 187 -5.53 2.05 14.81
N VAL A 188 -4.69 1.09 15.21
CA VAL A 188 -4.10 1.05 16.55
C VAL A 188 -2.64 0.63 16.45
N ARG A 189 -1.79 1.17 17.33
CA ARG A 189 -0.44 0.64 17.53
C ARG A 189 -0.37 -0.12 18.84
N ILE A 190 0.20 -1.32 18.80
CA ILE A 190 0.33 -2.22 19.94
C ILE A 190 1.80 -2.53 20.18
N GLY A 191 2.23 -2.38 21.44
CA GLY A 191 3.60 -2.65 21.88
C GLY A 191 3.91 -1.91 23.16
N GLY A 192 4.81 -2.42 23.99
CA GLY A 192 5.08 -1.91 25.33
C GLY A 192 5.22 -0.40 25.45
N PRO A 193 6.07 0.26 24.64
CA PRO A 193 6.23 1.73 24.72
C PRO A 193 4.98 2.52 24.29
N VAL A 194 4.09 1.91 23.50
CA VAL A 194 2.92 2.58 22.93
C VAL A 194 1.68 2.43 23.80
N THR A 195 1.48 1.23 24.35
CA THR A 195 0.27 0.88 25.12
C THR A 195 0.48 0.90 26.64
N GLY A 196 1.75 0.89 27.09
CA GLY A 196 2.05 0.85 28.52
C GLY A 196 1.28 -0.27 29.25
N ASP A 197 0.71 0.05 30.40
CA ASP A 197 -0.06 -0.90 31.21
C ASP A 197 -1.43 -1.27 30.62
N LEU A 198 -1.92 -0.51 29.62
CA LEU A 198 -3.19 -0.83 28.95
C LEU A 198 -3.06 -2.10 28.08
N GLY A 199 -1.87 -2.33 27.49
CA GLY A 199 -1.56 -3.55 26.76
C GLY A 199 -2.58 -3.88 25.67
N LEU A 200 -3.17 -5.09 25.74
CA LEU A 200 -4.24 -5.57 24.82
C LEU A 200 -5.55 -4.78 24.93
N GLY A 201 -5.80 -4.08 26.05
CA GLY A 201 -7.00 -3.24 26.19
C GLY A 201 -7.10 -2.13 25.14
N ALA A 202 -5.97 -1.66 24.60
CA ALA A 202 -5.98 -0.72 23.48
C ALA A 202 -6.47 -1.39 22.17
N LEU A 203 -6.12 -2.67 21.96
CA LEU A 203 -6.59 -3.46 20.83
C LEU A 203 -8.08 -3.75 20.93
N GLU A 204 -8.58 -4.10 22.13
CA GLU A 204 -10.00 -4.34 22.39
C GLU A 204 -10.84 -3.11 22.03
N LEU A 205 -10.43 -1.91 22.47
CA LEU A 205 -11.11 -0.65 22.16
C LEU A 205 -11.09 -0.32 20.65
N ALA A 206 -9.99 -0.62 19.97
CA ALA A 206 -9.88 -0.43 18.54
C ALA A 206 -10.77 -1.42 17.76
N LEU A 207 -10.86 -2.67 18.20
CA LEU A 207 -11.78 -3.67 17.64
C LEU A 207 -13.24 -3.26 17.85
N GLU A 208 -13.60 -2.77 19.04
CA GLU A 208 -14.94 -2.23 19.33
C GLU A 208 -15.31 -1.10 18.35
N ALA A 209 -14.39 -0.14 18.12
CA ALA A 209 -14.61 0.93 17.17
C ALA A 209 -14.77 0.40 15.73
N ALA A 210 -13.90 -0.51 15.30
CA ALA A 210 -13.91 -1.07 13.95
C ALA A 210 -15.17 -1.93 13.69
N GLU A 211 -15.63 -2.67 14.69
CA GLU A 211 -16.86 -3.44 14.62
C GLU A 211 -18.09 -2.52 14.52
N ALA A 212 -18.16 -1.48 15.36
CA ALA A 212 -19.27 -0.53 15.33
C ALA A 212 -19.47 0.14 13.97
N VAL A 213 -18.38 0.42 13.23
CA VAL A 213 -18.44 1.03 11.89
C VAL A 213 -18.38 0.01 10.75
N GLN A 214 -18.20 -1.29 11.03
CA GLN A 214 -18.06 -2.37 10.05
C GLN A 214 -16.94 -2.11 9.02
N LEU A 215 -15.78 -1.63 9.50
CA LEU A 215 -14.58 -1.41 8.71
C LEU A 215 -13.43 -2.28 9.24
N PRO A 216 -12.37 -2.49 8.43
CA PRO A 216 -11.20 -3.21 8.89
C PRO A 216 -10.43 -2.43 9.96
N LEU A 217 -9.78 -3.18 10.85
CA LEU A 217 -8.76 -2.69 11.75
C LEU A 217 -7.37 -2.92 11.14
N MET A 218 -6.49 -1.94 11.17
CA MET A 218 -5.06 -2.11 10.93
C MET A 218 -4.32 -2.03 12.28
N ALA A 219 -3.78 -3.16 12.73
CA ALA A 219 -3.03 -3.27 13.96
C ALA A 219 -1.52 -3.29 13.68
N HIS A 220 -0.77 -2.29 14.19
CA HIS A 220 0.68 -2.31 14.24
C HIS A 220 1.14 -3.23 15.37
N ILE A 221 2.12 -4.08 15.11
CA ILE A 221 2.78 -4.89 16.13
C ILE A 221 4.18 -4.34 16.44
N GLY A 222 4.40 -3.92 17.67
CA GLY A 222 5.66 -3.41 18.20
C GLY A 222 6.43 -4.41 19.05
N THR A 223 7.23 -3.90 19.99
CA THR A 223 7.95 -4.72 20.98
C THR A 223 6.99 -5.27 22.03
N ALA A 224 7.19 -6.53 22.41
CA ALA A 224 6.44 -7.14 23.51
C ALA A 224 6.68 -6.44 24.86
N PRO A 225 5.76 -6.50 25.82
CA PRO A 225 4.40 -7.00 25.69
C PRO A 225 3.46 -6.05 24.95
N PRO A 226 2.34 -6.50 24.38
CA PRO A 226 1.91 -7.88 24.19
C PRO A 226 2.73 -8.63 23.14
N SER A 227 2.66 -9.97 23.20
CA SER A 227 3.33 -10.82 22.23
C SER A 227 2.64 -10.80 20.86
N TYR A 228 3.38 -11.18 19.81
CA TYR A 228 2.84 -11.32 18.47
C TYR A 228 1.63 -12.27 18.42
N ALA A 229 1.74 -13.42 19.10
CA ALA A 229 0.68 -14.41 19.17
C ALA A 229 -0.61 -13.88 19.81
N GLU A 230 -0.50 -13.13 20.91
CA GLU A 230 -1.66 -12.53 21.59
C GLU A 230 -2.37 -11.53 20.64
N VAL A 231 -1.61 -10.63 20.00
CA VAL A 231 -2.19 -9.62 19.12
C VAL A 231 -2.88 -10.27 17.92
N VAL A 232 -2.18 -11.16 17.20
CA VAL A 232 -2.72 -11.76 15.96
C VAL A 232 -3.94 -12.64 16.23
N SER A 233 -4.02 -13.25 17.42
CA SER A 233 -5.15 -14.11 17.81
C SER A 233 -6.47 -13.35 17.96
N MET A 234 -6.42 -12.05 18.27
CA MET A 234 -7.62 -11.21 18.46
C MET A 234 -8.17 -10.64 17.15
N LEU A 235 -7.39 -10.61 16.05
CA LEU A 235 -7.80 -10.00 14.80
C LEU A 235 -8.90 -10.79 14.10
N ARG A 236 -9.84 -10.05 13.47
CA ARG A 236 -11.02 -10.57 12.77
C ARG A 236 -10.69 -10.83 11.29
N PRO A 237 -11.52 -11.60 10.57
CA PRO A 237 -11.45 -11.67 9.11
C PRO A 237 -11.48 -10.27 8.48
N GLY A 238 -10.53 -9.99 7.59
CA GLY A 238 -10.38 -8.69 6.91
C GLY A 238 -9.60 -7.64 7.69
N ASP A 239 -9.28 -7.87 8.98
CA ASP A 239 -8.33 -7.02 9.70
C ASP A 239 -6.91 -7.22 9.16
N ILE A 240 -6.07 -6.20 9.32
CA ILE A 240 -4.70 -6.15 8.79
C ILE A 240 -3.71 -6.14 9.94
N LEU A 241 -2.83 -7.15 10.02
CA LEU A 241 -1.64 -7.09 10.86
C LEU A 241 -0.51 -6.47 10.06
N THR A 242 -0.12 -5.25 10.39
CA THR A 242 0.98 -4.57 9.72
C THR A 242 2.30 -4.77 10.46
N HIS A 243 3.43 -4.74 9.73
CA HIS A 243 4.77 -5.13 10.17
C HIS A 243 4.92 -6.65 10.36
N CYS A 244 4.31 -7.40 9.45
CA CYS A 244 4.19 -8.86 9.61
C CYS A 244 5.53 -9.60 9.67
N PHE A 245 6.58 -9.07 9.03
CA PHE A 245 7.91 -9.69 9.00
C PHE A 245 8.98 -8.87 9.74
N ARG A 246 8.53 -8.21 10.81
CA ARG A 246 9.49 -7.54 11.70
C ARG A 246 10.50 -8.53 12.28
N PRO A 247 11.76 -8.11 12.51
CA PRO A 247 12.77 -8.98 13.14
C PRO A 247 12.43 -9.27 14.61
N GLU A 248 13.07 -10.32 15.14
CA GLU A 248 13.06 -10.62 16.57
C GLU A 248 13.35 -9.37 17.45
N PRO A 249 12.85 -9.32 18.71
CA PRO A 249 12.34 -10.48 19.47
C PRO A 249 10.82 -10.73 19.37
N ASN A 250 9.99 -9.88 18.82
CA ASN A 250 8.53 -10.08 18.75
C ASN A 250 8.10 -10.28 17.29
N SER A 251 8.33 -11.44 16.74
CA SER A 251 8.23 -11.82 15.33
C SER A 251 7.12 -12.84 15.08
N ALA A 252 6.76 -13.06 13.83
CA ALA A 252 5.84 -14.12 13.39
C ALA A 252 6.44 -15.53 13.56
N LEU A 253 7.73 -15.61 13.86
CA LEU A 253 8.49 -16.86 13.98
C LEU A 253 8.71 -17.22 15.47
N ALA A 254 8.65 -18.50 15.76
CA ALA A 254 9.12 -19.06 17.01
C ALA A 254 10.66 -19.14 17.02
N PRO A 255 11.32 -19.33 18.20
CA PRO A 255 12.76 -19.43 18.30
C PRO A 255 13.41 -20.55 17.49
N ASN A 256 12.67 -21.60 17.12
CA ASN A 256 13.10 -22.67 16.23
C ASN A 256 12.99 -22.30 14.73
N GLY A 257 12.55 -21.10 14.44
CA GLY A 257 12.34 -20.58 13.09
C GLY A 257 11.01 -20.96 12.45
N ASP A 258 10.15 -21.72 13.08
CA ASP A 258 8.81 -22.06 12.55
C ASP A 258 7.84 -20.89 12.72
N LEU A 259 6.85 -20.80 11.83
CA LEU A 259 5.74 -19.87 12.01
C LEU A 259 4.94 -20.23 13.26
N LEU A 260 4.61 -19.20 14.06
CA LEU A 260 3.72 -19.37 15.20
C LEU A 260 2.38 -19.98 14.73
N PRO A 261 1.82 -20.95 15.47
CA PRO A 261 0.51 -21.55 15.16
C PRO A 261 -0.60 -20.49 15.03
N GLU A 262 -0.57 -19.46 15.87
CA GLU A 262 -1.52 -18.35 15.87
C GLU A 262 -1.49 -17.54 14.58
N VAL A 263 -0.32 -17.40 13.95
CA VAL A 263 -0.13 -16.72 12.65
C VAL A 263 -0.82 -17.52 11.54
N ARG A 264 -0.65 -18.85 11.51
CA ARG A 264 -1.33 -19.72 10.55
C ARG A 264 -2.85 -19.68 10.75
N ALA A 265 -3.31 -19.83 11.97
CA ALA A 265 -4.72 -19.77 12.31
C ALA A 265 -5.36 -18.40 11.95
N ALA A 266 -4.64 -17.31 12.12
CA ALA A 266 -5.10 -15.99 11.74
C ALA A 266 -5.27 -15.85 10.21
N ARG A 267 -4.31 -16.34 9.42
CA ARG A 267 -4.45 -16.37 7.95
C ARG A 267 -5.62 -17.22 7.50
N GLU A 268 -5.79 -18.42 8.08
CA GLU A 268 -6.93 -19.29 7.78
C GLU A 268 -8.27 -18.64 8.12
N ARG A 269 -8.30 -17.81 9.15
CA ARG A 269 -9.44 -16.97 9.55
C ARG A 269 -9.70 -15.79 8.63
N GLY A 270 -8.72 -15.39 7.79
CA GLY A 270 -8.83 -14.29 6.84
C GLY A 270 -8.23 -12.97 7.30
N VAL A 271 -7.33 -12.98 8.27
CA VAL A 271 -6.48 -11.83 8.61
C VAL A 271 -5.47 -11.59 7.49
N LEU A 272 -5.28 -10.34 7.11
CA LEU A 272 -4.31 -9.92 6.09
C LEU A 272 -2.99 -9.51 6.75
N PHE A 273 -1.89 -9.82 6.08
CA PHE A 273 -0.53 -9.55 6.56
C PHE A 273 0.17 -8.54 5.64
N ASP A 274 0.50 -7.38 6.21
CA ASP A 274 1.12 -6.26 5.52
C ASP A 274 2.58 -6.07 5.94
N ILE A 275 3.46 -5.83 4.97
CA ILE A 275 4.90 -5.63 5.18
C ILE A 275 5.17 -4.38 6.00
N ALA A 276 4.73 -3.22 5.54
CA ALA A 276 5.00 -1.92 6.14
C ALA A 276 6.47 -1.78 6.59
N HIS A 277 7.36 -1.61 5.63
CA HIS A 277 8.81 -1.69 5.84
C HIS A 277 9.32 -0.79 6.98
N GLY A 278 8.95 0.50 6.92
CA GLY A 278 9.33 1.49 7.92
C GLY A 278 10.81 1.55 8.25
N MET A 279 11.08 1.89 9.51
CA MET A 279 12.44 2.02 10.06
C MET A 279 12.81 0.86 10.99
N GLY A 280 11.83 0.01 11.40
CA GLY A 280 12.05 -1.04 12.38
C GLY A 280 11.30 -2.36 12.11
N ALA A 281 10.68 -2.52 10.92
CA ALA A 281 9.67 -3.55 10.73
C ALA A 281 9.92 -4.54 9.58
N PHE A 282 11.03 -4.42 8.87
CA PHE A 282 11.40 -5.37 7.81
C PHE A 282 12.77 -5.99 8.08
N GLY A 283 12.82 -7.30 8.29
CA GLY A 283 14.05 -8.07 8.41
C GLY A 283 14.17 -9.12 7.32
N TYR A 284 15.35 -9.27 6.70
CA TYR A 284 15.57 -10.31 5.69
C TYR A 284 15.42 -11.69 6.28
N HIS A 285 16.01 -11.94 7.45
CA HIS A 285 15.93 -13.25 8.11
C HIS A 285 14.47 -13.69 8.33
N SER A 286 13.64 -12.84 8.93
CA SER A 286 12.22 -13.16 9.17
C SER A 286 11.41 -13.30 7.87
N THR A 287 11.71 -12.46 6.87
CA THR A 287 11.05 -12.53 5.56
C THR A 287 11.37 -13.83 4.83
N GLU A 288 12.66 -14.14 4.67
CA GLU A 288 13.13 -15.34 3.96
C GLU A 288 12.59 -16.61 4.62
N GLN A 289 12.66 -16.71 5.94
CA GLN A 289 12.13 -17.86 6.68
C GLN A 289 10.60 -17.99 6.54
N ALA A 290 9.85 -16.89 6.55
CA ALA A 290 8.42 -16.95 6.33
C ALA A 290 8.08 -17.43 4.91
N LEU A 291 8.79 -16.92 3.89
CA LEU A 291 8.62 -17.33 2.50
C LEU A 291 8.96 -18.81 2.27
N GLU A 292 10.06 -19.31 2.84
CA GLU A 292 10.46 -20.72 2.79
C GLU A 292 9.38 -21.65 3.37
N ARG A 293 8.59 -21.15 4.31
CA ARG A 293 7.47 -21.88 4.93
C ARG A 293 6.14 -21.71 4.21
N GLY A 294 6.18 -21.12 3.00
CA GLY A 294 4.99 -20.87 2.19
C GLY A 294 4.05 -19.81 2.78
N PHE A 295 4.61 -18.82 3.49
CA PHE A 295 3.86 -17.73 4.10
C PHE A 295 4.27 -16.37 3.49
N PRO A 296 3.86 -16.05 2.24
CA PRO A 296 4.06 -14.74 1.66
C PRO A 296 3.17 -13.69 2.37
N PRO A 297 3.50 -12.38 2.29
CA PRO A 297 2.58 -11.34 2.73
C PRO A 297 1.36 -11.25 1.82
N ASP A 298 0.29 -10.60 2.27
CA ASP A 298 -0.87 -10.29 1.45
C ASP A 298 -0.74 -8.90 0.81
N LEU A 299 -0.06 -7.98 1.51
CA LEU A 299 0.10 -6.58 1.14
C LEU A 299 1.57 -6.15 1.25
N ILE A 300 1.99 -5.27 0.35
CA ILE A 300 3.30 -4.62 0.41
C ILE A 300 3.06 -3.12 0.54
N SER A 301 3.58 -2.52 1.60
CA SER A 301 3.52 -1.10 1.86
C SER A 301 4.84 -0.56 2.41
N SER A 302 5.02 0.75 2.40
CA SER A 302 6.30 1.37 2.73
C SER A 302 6.47 1.73 4.19
N ASP A 303 5.39 2.05 4.90
CA ASP A 303 5.44 2.74 6.20
C ASP A 303 6.37 3.96 6.16
N VAL A 304 6.23 4.77 5.11
CA VAL A 304 7.10 5.91 4.91
C VAL A 304 6.76 7.05 5.87
N HIS A 305 7.79 7.51 6.56
CA HIS A 305 7.76 8.60 7.51
C HIS A 305 9.14 9.28 7.58
N VAL A 306 9.27 10.37 8.33
CA VAL A 306 10.51 11.18 8.36
C VAL A 306 11.78 10.41 8.68
N ILE A 307 11.71 9.30 9.43
CA ILE A 307 12.87 8.50 9.80
C ILE A 307 13.19 7.45 8.72
N ALA A 308 12.18 6.97 7.97
CA ALA A 308 12.33 5.92 6.97
C ALA A 308 12.60 6.43 5.54
N ILE A 309 12.27 7.70 5.26
CA ILE A 309 12.31 8.28 3.90
C ILE A 309 13.71 8.36 3.30
N GLU A 310 14.75 8.40 4.13
CA GLU A 310 16.16 8.39 3.71
C GLU A 310 16.82 7.01 3.88
N GLY A 311 16.03 5.99 4.14
CA GLY A 311 16.43 4.58 4.26
C GLY A 311 16.19 3.99 5.66
N PRO A 312 16.17 2.66 5.72
CA PRO A 312 16.31 1.65 4.65
C PRO A 312 15.00 1.39 3.88
N GLY A 313 13.86 1.98 4.27
CA GLY A 313 12.56 1.81 3.62
C GLY A 313 12.47 2.59 2.30
N TYR A 314 12.87 3.86 2.31
CA TYR A 314 12.85 4.83 1.23
C TYR A 314 11.45 5.13 0.65
N ASP A 315 10.86 4.17 -0.08
CA ASP A 315 9.56 4.29 -0.76
C ASP A 315 8.96 2.91 -1.08
N LEU A 316 7.73 2.89 -1.60
CA LEU A 316 7.02 1.67 -1.95
C LEU A 316 7.77 0.83 -2.99
N LEU A 317 8.30 1.42 -4.07
CA LEU A 317 9.01 0.68 -5.13
C LEU A 317 10.30 0.02 -4.61
N HIS A 318 10.96 0.63 -3.60
CA HIS A 318 12.12 0.02 -2.98
C HIS A 318 11.73 -1.21 -2.15
N THR A 319 10.63 -1.12 -1.39
CA THR A 319 10.08 -2.26 -0.66
C THR A 319 9.65 -3.38 -1.61
N MET A 320 8.92 -3.06 -2.68
CA MET A 320 8.54 -4.02 -3.72
C MET A 320 9.77 -4.72 -4.34
N SER A 321 10.83 -3.95 -4.63
CA SER A 321 12.07 -4.50 -5.18
C SER A 321 12.78 -5.46 -4.23
N LYS A 322 12.76 -5.20 -2.93
CA LYS A 322 13.29 -6.14 -1.92
C LYS A 322 12.54 -7.46 -1.93
N LEU A 323 11.20 -7.42 -1.94
CA LEU A 323 10.38 -8.63 -1.94
C LEU A 323 10.53 -9.42 -3.25
N LEU A 324 10.67 -8.74 -4.38
CA LEU A 324 10.98 -9.35 -5.67
C LEU A 324 12.32 -10.11 -5.60
N ASN A 325 13.37 -9.51 -5.00
CA ASN A 325 14.67 -10.16 -4.82
C ASN A 325 14.69 -11.21 -3.69
N CYS A 326 13.68 -11.27 -2.82
CA CYS A 326 13.44 -12.39 -1.92
C CYS A 326 12.70 -13.56 -2.60
N GLY A 327 12.41 -13.46 -3.91
CA GLY A 327 11.85 -14.55 -4.72
C GLY A 327 10.35 -14.51 -4.94
N LEU A 328 9.64 -13.44 -4.53
CA LEU A 328 8.22 -13.29 -4.90
C LEU A 328 8.08 -13.03 -6.40
N PRO A 329 7.10 -13.65 -7.07
CA PRO A 329 6.83 -13.40 -8.48
C PRO A 329 6.44 -11.94 -8.75
N LEU A 330 6.90 -11.37 -9.85
CA LEU A 330 6.60 -9.98 -10.22
C LEU A 330 5.09 -9.68 -10.28
N PRO A 331 4.22 -10.53 -10.86
CA PRO A 331 2.78 -10.29 -10.84
C PRO A 331 2.19 -10.19 -9.43
N ASP A 332 2.65 -11.05 -8.51
CA ASP A 332 2.23 -11.01 -7.11
C ASP A 332 2.68 -9.71 -6.41
N VAL A 333 3.93 -9.29 -6.61
CA VAL A 333 4.47 -8.04 -6.03
C VAL A 333 3.65 -6.83 -6.51
N ILE A 334 3.26 -6.80 -7.79
CA ILE A 334 2.37 -5.76 -8.33
C ILE A 334 0.98 -5.86 -7.70
N GLY A 335 0.38 -7.06 -7.63
CA GLY A 335 -0.94 -7.28 -7.02
C GLY A 335 -0.99 -6.85 -5.56
N MET A 336 0.06 -7.17 -4.77
CA MET A 336 0.22 -6.80 -3.35
C MET A 336 0.35 -5.29 -3.12
N SER A 337 0.61 -4.51 -4.16
CA SER A 337 0.75 -3.04 -4.10
C SER A 337 -0.27 -2.31 -4.98
N SER A 338 -1.29 -2.99 -5.51
CA SER A 338 -2.33 -2.39 -6.36
C SER A 338 -3.72 -2.94 -6.05
N ASN A 339 -4.08 -4.10 -6.61
CA ASN A 339 -5.40 -4.70 -6.46
C ASN A 339 -5.71 -5.15 -5.03
N ARG A 340 -4.78 -5.85 -4.38
CA ARG A 340 -5.01 -6.40 -3.04
C ARG A 340 -5.23 -5.30 -1.98
N PRO A 341 -4.42 -4.20 -1.91
CA PRO A 341 -4.71 -3.10 -0.99
C PRO A 341 -6.03 -2.37 -1.33
N ALA A 342 -6.41 -2.23 -2.61
CA ALA A 342 -7.71 -1.67 -2.98
C ALA A 342 -8.87 -2.47 -2.40
N LEU A 343 -8.80 -3.81 -2.47
CA LEU A 343 -9.79 -4.71 -1.87
C LEU A 343 -9.78 -4.63 -0.35
N ALA A 344 -8.59 -4.61 0.27
CA ALA A 344 -8.44 -4.55 1.72
C ALA A 344 -9.06 -3.30 2.35
N ILE A 345 -9.11 -2.18 1.61
CA ILE A 345 -9.75 -0.92 2.06
C ILE A 345 -11.14 -0.71 1.50
N ASN A 346 -11.78 -1.74 0.94
CA ASN A 346 -13.12 -1.67 0.34
C ASN A 346 -13.25 -0.57 -0.74
N ARG A 347 -12.23 -0.41 -1.59
CA ARG A 347 -12.19 0.51 -2.74
C ARG A 347 -11.85 -0.23 -4.05
N PRO A 348 -12.70 -1.20 -4.46
CA PRO A 348 -12.40 -2.08 -5.60
C PRO A 348 -12.34 -1.34 -6.94
N GLU A 349 -12.78 -0.10 -7.02
CA GLU A 349 -12.69 0.74 -8.22
C GLU A 349 -11.24 1.12 -8.58
N PHE A 350 -10.30 1.06 -7.63
CA PHE A 350 -8.87 1.34 -7.82
C PHE A 350 -8.03 0.08 -7.98
N GLY A 351 -6.74 0.24 -8.26
CA GLY A 351 -5.78 -0.87 -8.34
C GLY A 351 -6.07 -1.87 -9.45
N GLN A 352 -6.68 -1.44 -10.56
CA GLN A 352 -7.07 -2.26 -11.71
C GLN A 352 -7.03 -1.48 -13.02
N LEU A 353 -6.98 -2.18 -14.17
CA LEU A 353 -7.02 -1.63 -15.51
C LEU A 353 -8.29 -2.03 -16.29
N GLY A 354 -9.33 -2.48 -15.60
CA GLY A 354 -10.61 -2.84 -16.23
C GLY A 354 -11.28 -1.66 -16.92
N VAL A 355 -11.99 -1.94 -18.02
CA VAL A 355 -12.75 -0.93 -18.75
C VAL A 355 -13.76 -0.25 -17.83
N GLY A 356 -13.77 1.08 -17.83
CA GLY A 356 -14.60 1.91 -16.96
C GLY A 356 -13.93 2.30 -15.63
N ALA A 357 -12.84 1.66 -15.23
CA ALA A 357 -12.07 2.07 -14.04
C ALA A 357 -11.42 3.45 -14.24
N PRO A 358 -11.15 4.20 -13.17
CA PRO A 358 -10.28 5.36 -13.25
C PRO A 358 -8.95 5.00 -13.92
N ALA A 359 -8.46 5.84 -14.83
CA ALA A 359 -7.19 5.62 -15.50
C ALA A 359 -6.02 6.01 -14.58
N ASP A 360 -5.93 5.32 -13.45
CA ASP A 360 -4.81 5.38 -12.52
C ASP A 360 -3.81 4.30 -12.96
N ILE A 361 -2.68 4.73 -13.48
CA ILE A 361 -1.71 3.83 -14.12
C ILE A 361 -0.31 4.21 -13.66
N THR A 362 0.47 3.21 -13.28
CA THR A 362 1.91 3.35 -13.04
C THR A 362 2.67 2.63 -14.15
N VAL A 363 3.67 3.29 -14.71
CA VAL A 363 4.56 2.73 -15.72
C VAL A 363 5.93 2.55 -15.10
N LEU A 364 6.45 1.32 -15.15
CA LEU A 364 7.70 0.94 -14.51
C LEU A 364 8.69 0.36 -15.50
N LYS A 365 9.96 0.51 -15.18
CA LYS A 365 11.06 -0.29 -15.74
C LYS A 365 11.50 -1.30 -14.68
N LEU A 366 11.64 -2.55 -15.08
CA LEU A 366 12.34 -3.55 -14.30
C LEU A 366 13.82 -3.48 -14.70
N GLU A 367 14.61 -2.77 -13.94
CA GLU A 367 16.03 -2.60 -14.21
C GLU A 367 16.82 -3.81 -13.69
N ALA A 368 17.61 -4.42 -14.58
CA ALA A 368 18.50 -5.53 -14.25
C ALA A 368 19.93 -5.00 -14.05
N SER A 369 20.48 -5.19 -12.85
CA SER A 369 21.84 -4.83 -12.46
C SER A 369 22.15 -5.46 -11.09
N ASP A 370 23.36 -5.24 -10.59
CA ASP A 370 23.72 -5.61 -9.22
C ASP A 370 23.34 -4.48 -8.27
N PHE A 371 22.41 -4.77 -7.38
CA PHE A 371 21.93 -3.84 -6.35
C PHE A 371 22.27 -4.39 -4.96
N LEU A 372 22.53 -3.50 -4.01
CA LEU A 372 22.70 -3.86 -2.60
C LEU A 372 21.53 -3.28 -1.80
N PHE A 373 20.70 -4.16 -1.25
CA PHE A 373 19.58 -3.80 -0.41
C PHE A 373 19.90 -4.03 1.07
N ARG A 374 19.45 -3.12 1.94
CA ARG A 374 19.66 -3.22 3.39
C ARG A 374 18.32 -3.27 4.11
N ASP A 375 18.21 -4.09 5.15
CA ASP A 375 17.06 -4.13 6.05
C ASP A 375 17.23 -3.21 7.28
N VAL A 376 16.26 -3.27 8.20
CA VAL A 376 16.26 -2.43 9.42
C VAL A 376 17.27 -2.91 10.48
N ALA A 377 17.71 -4.15 10.42
CA ALA A 377 18.75 -4.70 11.30
C ALA A 377 20.18 -4.42 10.79
N GLY A 378 20.29 -3.88 9.56
CA GLY A 378 21.58 -3.62 8.91
C GLY A 378 22.05 -4.79 8.06
N GLU A 379 21.29 -5.89 7.97
CA GLU A 379 21.61 -6.99 7.05
C GLU A 379 21.47 -6.54 5.61
N THR A 380 22.33 -7.06 4.75
CA THR A 380 22.35 -6.73 3.32
C THR A 380 22.10 -7.95 2.46
N ARG A 381 21.42 -7.75 1.33
CA ARG A 381 21.23 -8.75 0.28
C ARG A 381 21.62 -8.18 -1.08
N GLN A 382 22.32 -8.97 -1.87
CA GLN A 382 22.51 -8.70 -3.28
C GLN A 382 21.20 -8.99 -4.01
N GLY A 383 20.74 -8.05 -4.83
CA GLY A 383 19.59 -8.23 -5.69
C GLY A 383 19.95 -7.94 -7.14
N THR A 384 19.19 -8.52 -8.06
CA THR A 384 19.41 -8.41 -9.51
C THR A 384 18.41 -7.52 -10.20
N HIS A 385 17.38 -7.08 -9.50
CA HIS A 385 16.28 -6.31 -10.07
C HIS A 385 15.88 -5.12 -9.19
N LEU A 386 15.63 -3.98 -9.83
CA LEU A 386 15.09 -2.79 -9.19
C LEU A 386 13.92 -2.24 -10.02
N LEU A 387 12.79 -1.96 -9.38
CA LEU A 387 11.66 -1.28 -10.00
C LEU A 387 11.92 0.23 -10.03
N GLN A 388 11.91 0.81 -11.24
CA GLN A 388 12.10 2.24 -11.48
C GLN A 388 10.85 2.84 -12.09
N PRO A 389 10.37 4.02 -11.63
CA PRO A 389 9.23 4.69 -12.22
C PRO A 389 9.63 5.33 -13.56
N LEU A 390 8.79 5.18 -14.58
CA LEU A 390 8.93 5.83 -15.88
C LEU A 390 7.86 6.89 -16.11
N ALA A 391 6.62 6.62 -15.72
CA ALA A 391 5.50 7.55 -15.78
C ALA A 391 4.42 7.17 -14.77
N VAL A 392 3.56 8.11 -14.42
CA VAL A 392 2.39 7.88 -13.59
C VAL A 392 1.22 8.73 -14.06
N TYR A 393 0.04 8.15 -14.10
CA TYR A 393 -1.20 8.82 -14.49
C TYR A 393 -2.22 8.69 -13.37
N LEU A 394 -2.85 9.79 -13.02
CA LEU A 394 -3.97 9.85 -12.09
C LEU A 394 -5.22 10.34 -12.83
N ALA A 395 -6.25 9.50 -12.90
CA ALA A 395 -7.42 9.73 -13.73
C ALA A 395 -7.04 10.16 -15.18
N GLY A 396 -6.07 9.47 -15.78
CA GLY A 396 -5.58 9.70 -17.14
C GLY A 396 -4.68 10.92 -17.34
N LYS A 397 -4.46 11.73 -16.30
CA LYS A 397 -3.57 12.90 -16.34
C LYS A 397 -2.15 12.48 -15.94
N PRO A 398 -1.12 12.81 -16.73
CA PRO A 398 0.26 12.56 -16.33
C PRO A 398 0.61 13.39 -15.09
N MET A 399 1.30 12.75 -14.14
CA MET A 399 1.82 13.39 -12.94
C MET A 399 3.34 13.44 -13.00
N GLU A 400 3.94 14.40 -12.33
CA GLU A 400 5.40 14.52 -12.26
C GLU A 400 6.00 13.39 -11.40
N LEU A 401 7.14 12.88 -11.84
CA LEU A 401 8.00 12.00 -11.05
C LEU A 401 8.99 12.83 -10.22
N GLY A 402 9.27 12.35 -9.02
CA GLY A 402 10.27 12.93 -8.13
C GLY A 402 11.59 12.17 -8.18
N ARG A 403 12.67 12.85 -7.80
CA ARG A 403 13.98 12.21 -7.66
C ARG A 403 13.97 11.23 -6.48
N ARG A 404 14.53 10.04 -6.70
CA ARG A 404 14.73 9.02 -5.66
C ARG A 404 16.13 9.15 -5.06
N PRO A 405 16.32 8.94 -3.74
CA PRO A 405 17.60 9.17 -3.07
C PRO A 405 18.73 8.21 -3.48
N PHE A 406 18.41 7.12 -4.18
CA PHE A 406 19.36 6.09 -4.62
C PHE A 406 19.48 5.95 -6.16
N GLU A 407 19.09 6.98 -6.93
CA GLU A 407 19.24 6.98 -8.40
C GLU A 407 20.69 6.95 -8.88
N GLU A 408 21.66 7.16 -7.98
CA GLU A 408 23.07 7.00 -8.29
C GLU A 408 23.55 5.60 -7.88
N PRO A 409 23.84 4.69 -8.83
CA PRO A 409 24.23 3.30 -8.54
C PRO A 409 25.42 3.14 -7.59
N HIS A 410 26.30 4.17 -7.50
CA HIS A 410 27.43 4.15 -6.58
C HIS A 410 27.06 4.39 -5.11
N LEU A 411 25.89 4.99 -4.79
CA LEU A 411 25.45 5.11 -3.40
C LEU A 411 24.99 3.77 -2.81
N LEU A 412 24.53 2.84 -3.67
CA LEU A 412 24.23 1.47 -3.27
C LEU A 412 25.52 0.61 -3.14
N ARG A 413 26.63 1.03 -3.78
CA ARG A 413 27.91 0.33 -3.75
C ARG A 413 28.83 0.76 -2.60
N ASN A 414 28.68 1.97 -2.06
CA ASN A 414 29.63 2.57 -1.11
C ASN A 414 29.13 2.66 0.35
N ALA A 415 28.04 2.00 0.72
CA ALA A 415 27.62 1.92 2.12
C ALA A 415 28.39 0.84 2.92
N GLY A 416 29.60 0.51 2.50
CA GLY A 416 30.45 -0.52 3.07
C GLY A 416 31.90 -0.06 3.28
N THR A 417 32.11 1.02 4.04
CA THR A 417 33.37 1.29 4.77
C THR A 417 33.06 2.01 6.07
#